data_31a9758b208fe717a91784ba1d5a172b
#
_entry.id   31a9758b208fe717a91784ba1d5a172b
#
_cell.length_a   1.000
_cell.length_b   1.000
_cell.length_c   1.000
_cell.angle_alpha   90.00
_cell.angle_beta   90.00
_cell.angle_gamma   90.00
#
_symmetry.space_group_name_H-M   'P 1'
#
loop_
_entity.id
_entity.type
_entity.pdbx_description
1 polymer ?
#
loop_
_entity_poly.entity_id
_entity_poly.type
_entity_poly.pdbx_seq_one_letter_code
_entity_poly.pdbx_strand_id
1 'polypeptide(L)'
;IFRSIMQGEQSGVENSAINTWYPESESKFNNIVKYIGALSHPLFLYNSPSTESKIEMLPTSLLSSKELAIMMGLPRKSVPGLPVIEHISMGKEVVRLNKSNSIGQLQLGCIFDQGIERKDNKVYLDAKSLTQHTFVTGSTGCGKSNTIYYLIKQIRNQANAPKFMVIEPAKGEYKDVFGNEHIYGTNPLKTPLLKINPFRFPEGVHVLEHIDRLVEIFNVCWPMYAAMPAVLKEAILNSYEDCGWDLYNSTNKFSNKLFPTFADLLNELVLVINTSAYSEEVKSNYQGSLVTRVKSLNNGLCKQIFSGQELGDAALFDENVIVDLSRIGSQETKSLIMGILIMRLNEYRSNSNIGHNSDLRHITILEEAHNILKRDSVEQSGEGGNVAGKSVEMISNAIAEMRTYGEGFIIVDQSPGAVDASAIRNTNTKIIMRLPDDTDRKVAGKASGMKDNQVDEIAKLPTGVAVVYQNDWEEPVLCKIGKFEDEEIGFEFHPKEENQVVVNDSSVKSEVLKLLLKG
;
A
#
# COMPACT_ATOMS: atom_id res chain seq x y z
N ILE A 1 29.48 -33.66 30.66
CA ILE A 1 29.16 -32.88 29.41
C ILE A 1 30.36 -32.02 29.01
N PHE A 2 30.93 -31.19 29.88
CA PHE A 2 32.08 -30.32 29.54
C PHE A 2 33.31 -31.15 29.11
N ARG A 3 33.62 -32.25 29.83
CA ARG A 3 34.73 -33.12 29.47
C ARG A 3 34.58 -33.75 28.09
N SER A 4 33.41 -34.20 27.70
CA SER A 4 33.19 -34.85 26.41
C SER A 4 33.22 -33.85 25.23
N ILE A 5 32.90 -32.60 25.48
CA ILE A 5 32.97 -31.53 24.44
C ILE A 5 34.39 -31.06 24.21
N MET A 6 35.24 -31.09 25.28
CA MET A 6 36.63 -30.59 25.23
C MET A 6 37.64 -31.65 24.84
N GLN A 7 37.24 -32.92 24.76
CA GLN A 7 38.08 -33.96 24.16
C GLN A 7 38.06 -33.83 22.64
N GLY A 8 39.17 -33.42 22.06
CA GLY A 8 39.31 -33.42 20.60
C GLY A 8 39.28 -34.85 20.07
N GLU A 9 38.72 -35.07 18.88
CA GLU A 9 38.54 -36.38 18.23
C GLU A 9 39.85 -37.23 18.11
N GLN A 10 41.01 -36.64 18.38
CA GLN A 10 42.32 -37.31 18.21
C GLN A 10 43.17 -37.35 19.47
N SER A 11 42.72 -36.83 20.61
CA SER A 11 43.53 -36.92 21.84
C SER A 11 42.99 -38.00 22.75
N GLY A 12 43.66 -39.14 22.82
CA GLY A 12 43.44 -40.20 23.83
C GLY A 12 43.86 -39.79 25.24
N VAL A 13 44.22 -38.55 25.48
CA VAL A 13 44.66 -38.06 26.79
C VAL A 13 43.52 -37.34 27.45
N GLU A 14 43.13 -37.82 28.62
CA GLU A 14 42.10 -37.20 29.45
C GLU A 14 42.57 -35.81 29.89
N ASN A 15 41.78 -34.78 29.60
CA ASN A 15 42.08 -33.44 30.05
C ASN A 15 41.94 -33.34 31.58
N SER A 16 43.08 -33.41 32.27
CA SER A 16 43.15 -33.36 33.74
C SER A 16 42.87 -31.97 34.34
N ALA A 17 42.56 -30.97 33.48
CA ALA A 17 42.37 -29.60 33.91
C ALA A 17 41.03 -29.33 34.63
N ILE A 18 40.09 -30.28 34.62
CA ILE A 18 38.83 -30.10 35.36
C ILE A 18 38.98 -30.73 36.74
N ASN A 19 39.42 -29.95 37.69
CA ASN A 19 39.48 -30.37 39.07
C ASN A 19 38.27 -29.79 39.84
N THR A 20 37.60 -30.66 40.62
CA THR A 20 36.57 -30.21 41.52
C THR A 20 37.21 -29.91 42.88
N TRP A 21 37.05 -28.71 43.35
CA TRP A 21 37.61 -28.25 44.57
C TRP A 21 36.50 -27.87 45.56
N TYR A 22 36.62 -28.37 46.78
CA TYR A 22 35.69 -28.05 47.87
C TYR A 22 36.44 -27.22 48.93
N PRO A 23 35.93 -26.02 49.30
CA PRO A 23 36.54 -25.22 50.34
C PRO A 23 36.40 -25.94 51.70
N GLU A 24 37.54 -26.16 52.35
CA GLU A 24 37.60 -26.77 53.69
C GLU A 24 37.16 -25.78 54.79
N SER A 25 37.04 -24.52 54.50
CA SER A 25 36.62 -23.48 55.44
C SER A 25 35.97 -22.29 54.72
N GLU A 26 35.12 -21.56 55.44
CA GLU A 26 34.46 -20.36 54.94
C GLU A 26 35.46 -19.27 54.53
N SER A 27 36.60 -19.17 55.23
CA SER A 27 37.69 -18.23 54.87
C SER A 27 38.31 -18.55 53.52
N LYS A 28 38.54 -19.84 53.21
CA LYS A 28 39.04 -20.27 51.89
C LYS A 28 38.01 -20.02 50.78
N PHE A 29 36.73 -20.25 51.05
CA PHE A 29 35.65 -19.96 50.13
C PHE A 29 35.60 -18.46 49.77
N ASN A 30 35.63 -17.58 50.79
CA ASN A 30 35.60 -16.14 50.61
C ASN A 30 36.81 -15.63 49.83
N ASN A 31 37.98 -16.23 50.01
CA ASN A 31 39.18 -15.89 49.25
C ASN A 31 39.00 -16.24 47.75
N ILE A 32 38.41 -17.40 47.43
CA ILE A 32 38.15 -17.78 46.04
C ILE A 32 37.12 -16.87 45.38
N VAL A 33 36.05 -16.52 46.08
CA VAL A 33 35.06 -15.56 45.61
C VAL A 33 35.72 -14.20 45.31
N LYS A 34 36.68 -13.76 46.11
CA LYS A 34 37.46 -12.53 45.83
C LYS A 34 38.30 -12.65 44.56
N TYR A 35 38.99 -13.78 44.36
CA TYR A 35 39.78 -14.02 43.13
C TYR A 35 38.88 -14.04 41.90
N ILE A 36 37.74 -14.74 41.94
CA ILE A 36 36.79 -14.80 40.84
C ILE A 36 36.21 -13.39 40.57
N GLY A 37 35.84 -12.66 41.61
CA GLY A 37 35.35 -11.28 41.46
C GLY A 37 36.39 -10.30 40.88
N ALA A 38 37.66 -10.56 41.12
CA ALA A 38 38.77 -9.81 40.53
C ALA A 38 39.22 -10.34 39.14
N LEU A 39 38.52 -11.33 38.57
CA LEU A 39 38.91 -12.02 37.33
C LEU A 39 40.35 -12.53 37.38
N SER A 40 40.83 -12.94 38.55
CA SER A 40 42.14 -13.51 38.78
C SER A 40 42.03 -14.94 39.30
N HIS A 41 43.13 -15.70 39.20
CA HIS A 41 43.18 -17.07 39.68
C HIS A 41 43.98 -17.21 40.95
N PRO A 42 43.51 -18.00 41.94
CA PRO A 42 44.33 -18.33 43.11
C PRO A 42 45.49 -19.24 42.72
N LEU A 43 46.60 -19.15 43.43
CA LEU A 43 47.67 -20.12 43.37
C LEU A 43 47.27 -21.41 44.10
N PHE A 44 47.41 -22.55 43.43
CA PHE A 44 47.18 -23.87 44.04
C PHE A 44 48.48 -24.49 44.47
N LEU A 45 48.50 -25.02 45.68
CA LEU A 45 49.64 -25.78 46.22
C LEU A 45 49.41 -27.26 45.94
N TYR A 46 50.23 -27.84 45.08
CA TYR A 46 50.23 -29.28 44.84
C TYR A 46 51.22 -29.96 45.80
N ASN A 47 50.74 -30.90 46.61
CA ASN A 47 51.56 -31.74 47.44
C ASN A 47 52.03 -32.91 46.60
N SER A 48 53.29 -32.91 46.15
CA SER A 48 53.84 -34.03 45.41
C SER A 48 54.01 -35.25 46.38
N PRO A 49 53.52 -36.42 45.97
CA PRO A 49 53.69 -37.63 46.82
C PRO A 49 55.17 -38.06 46.93
N SER A 50 56.06 -37.52 46.10
CA SER A 50 57.46 -37.90 46.03
C SER A 50 58.46 -36.89 46.61
N THR A 51 57.99 -35.73 47.02
CA THR A 51 58.82 -34.68 47.58
C THR A 51 58.09 -33.90 48.65
N GLU A 52 58.72 -33.56 49.80
CA GLU A 52 58.15 -32.73 50.86
C GLU A 52 57.93 -31.25 50.43
N SER A 53 58.24 -30.88 49.22
CA SER A 53 58.11 -29.52 48.72
C SER A 53 56.71 -29.28 48.13
N LYS A 54 56.05 -28.24 48.59
CA LYS A 54 54.82 -27.71 47.99
C LYS A 54 55.18 -26.97 46.71
N ILE A 55 54.62 -27.43 45.60
CA ILE A 55 54.83 -26.78 44.30
C ILE A 55 53.61 -25.87 44.07
N GLU A 56 53.87 -24.56 43.85
CA GLU A 56 52.86 -23.66 43.41
C GLU A 56 52.51 -23.93 41.93
N MET A 57 51.26 -24.21 41.67
CA MET A 57 50.75 -24.44 40.33
C MET A 57 49.76 -23.36 39.94
N LEU A 58 49.91 -22.79 38.77
CA LEU A 58 48.88 -21.92 38.18
C LEU A 58 47.81 -22.83 37.58
N PRO A 59 46.54 -22.48 37.69
CA PRO A 59 45.44 -23.23 37.11
C PRO A 59 45.33 -22.95 35.61
N THR A 60 46.46 -22.98 34.91
CA THR A 60 46.54 -22.78 33.47
C THR A 60 46.64 -24.16 32.81
N SER A 61 45.83 -24.37 31.79
CA SER A 61 45.99 -25.53 30.89
C SER A 61 46.19 -25.04 29.47
N LEU A 62 46.94 -25.84 28.73
CA LEU A 62 47.10 -25.60 27.29
C LEU A 62 45.77 -25.91 26.62
N LEU A 63 45.21 -24.90 25.94
CA LEU A 63 44.04 -25.03 25.13
C LEU A 63 44.41 -24.99 23.65
N SER A 64 43.86 -25.87 22.86
CA SER A 64 43.96 -25.76 21.41
C SER A 64 43.13 -24.59 20.89
N SER A 65 43.47 -24.07 19.73
CA SER A 65 42.68 -23.02 19.09
C SER A 65 41.21 -23.41 18.89
N LYS A 66 40.94 -24.70 18.67
CA LYS A 66 39.57 -25.25 18.56
C LYS A 66 38.83 -25.17 19.89
N GLU A 67 39.45 -25.56 21.00
CA GLU A 67 38.83 -25.49 22.33
C GLU A 67 38.59 -24.04 22.75
N LEU A 68 39.54 -23.16 22.48
CA LEU A 68 39.38 -21.74 22.74
C LEU A 68 38.23 -21.14 21.93
N ALA A 69 38.11 -21.50 20.64
CA ALA A 69 37.01 -21.07 19.81
C ALA A 69 35.63 -21.55 20.32
N ILE A 70 35.56 -22.78 20.85
CA ILE A 70 34.31 -23.30 21.46
C ILE A 70 34.00 -22.55 22.76
N MET A 71 35.01 -22.28 23.60
CA MET A 71 34.81 -21.58 24.88
C MET A 71 34.45 -20.10 24.71
N MET A 72 35.03 -19.44 23.73
CA MET A 72 34.79 -18.02 23.42
C MET A 72 33.66 -17.81 22.42
N GLY A 73 33.19 -18.88 21.78
CA GLY A 73 32.10 -18.83 20.82
C GLY A 73 30.79 -18.42 21.47
N LEU A 74 30.09 -17.47 20.85
CA LEU A 74 28.72 -17.13 21.26
C LEU A 74 27.77 -18.29 20.93
N PRO A 75 26.74 -18.54 21.73
CA PRO A 75 25.77 -19.59 21.46
C PRO A 75 25.07 -19.33 20.12
N ARG A 76 24.97 -20.37 19.28
CA ARG A 76 24.32 -20.31 17.97
C ARG A 76 22.85 -20.68 18.00
N LYS A 77 22.36 -21.22 19.12
CA LYS A 77 20.97 -21.62 19.34
C LYS A 77 20.50 -21.16 20.70
N SER A 78 19.24 -20.81 20.80
CA SER A 78 18.60 -20.47 22.08
C SER A 78 18.68 -21.64 23.05
N VAL A 79 19.05 -21.34 24.30
CA VAL A 79 19.00 -22.27 25.43
C VAL A 79 18.14 -21.64 26.54
N PRO A 80 17.59 -22.41 27.48
CA PRO A 80 16.82 -21.88 28.60
C PRO A 80 17.59 -20.76 29.31
N GLY A 81 17.00 -19.59 29.40
CA GLY A 81 17.61 -18.40 30.03
C GLY A 81 18.53 -17.56 29.13
N LEU A 82 18.83 -18.00 27.91
CA LEU A 82 19.64 -17.23 26.95
C LEU A 82 19.06 -17.37 25.54
N PRO A 83 18.12 -16.50 25.16
CA PRO A 83 17.59 -16.49 23.80
C PRO A 83 18.66 -16.00 22.81
N VAL A 84 18.82 -16.72 21.71
CA VAL A 84 19.67 -16.31 20.58
C VAL A 84 18.75 -15.88 19.45
N ILE A 85 18.84 -14.61 19.06
CA ILE A 85 18.08 -14.05 17.94
C ILE A 85 19.06 -13.93 16.76
N GLU A 86 18.77 -14.65 15.70
CA GLU A 86 19.49 -14.50 14.43
C GLU A 86 18.87 -13.32 13.68
N HIS A 87 19.66 -12.29 13.43
CA HIS A 87 19.28 -11.18 12.56
C HIS A 87 19.93 -11.38 11.19
N ILE A 88 19.09 -11.29 10.16
CA ILE A 88 19.58 -11.36 8.78
C ILE A 88 20.16 -9.99 8.40
N SER A 89 21.30 -10.01 7.72
CA SER A 89 21.95 -8.79 7.27
C SER A 89 21.15 -8.14 6.14
N MET A 90 20.81 -6.88 6.33
CA MET A 90 20.29 -5.94 5.34
C MET A 90 21.30 -4.81 5.16
N GLY A 91 21.08 -3.93 4.21
CA GLY A 91 21.89 -2.72 4.06
C GLY A 91 21.95 -1.91 5.36
N LYS A 92 23.15 -1.50 5.74
CA LYS A 92 23.41 -0.72 6.97
C LYS A 92 23.41 0.77 6.71
N GLU A 93 23.44 1.16 5.45
CA GLU A 93 23.38 2.53 4.95
C GLU A 93 22.65 2.54 3.61
N VAL A 94 22.11 3.70 3.26
CA VAL A 94 21.52 3.90 1.94
C VAL A 94 22.65 4.21 0.95
N VAL A 95 22.99 3.23 0.13
CA VAL A 95 23.97 3.39 -0.96
C VAL A 95 23.22 3.55 -2.27
N ARG A 96 23.34 4.75 -2.88
CA ARG A 96 22.71 5.05 -4.17
C ARG A 96 23.66 4.75 -5.32
N LEU A 97 23.16 4.04 -6.33
CA LEU A 97 23.92 3.71 -7.54
C LEU A 97 24.22 4.95 -8.40
N ASN A 98 23.30 5.91 -8.39
CA ASN A 98 23.46 7.19 -9.10
C ASN A 98 23.52 8.35 -8.10
N LYS A 99 24.59 9.14 -8.13
CA LYS A 99 24.68 10.41 -7.41
C LYS A 99 23.85 11.47 -8.15
N SER A 100 22.53 11.40 -8.09
CA SER A 100 21.69 12.52 -8.52
C SER A 100 21.70 13.58 -7.41
N ASN A 101 21.90 14.83 -7.76
CA ASN A 101 21.62 15.96 -6.87
C ASN A 101 20.09 15.97 -6.65
N SER A 102 19.62 15.21 -5.68
CA SER A 102 18.19 15.10 -5.39
C SER A 102 17.69 16.41 -4.80
N ILE A 103 16.91 17.12 -5.58
CA ILE A 103 16.12 18.26 -5.10
C ILE A 103 14.94 17.68 -4.34
N GLY A 104 14.96 17.80 -3.01
CA GLY A 104 13.91 17.31 -2.11
C GLY A 104 14.18 15.89 -1.58
N GLN A 105 14.49 15.81 -0.30
CA GLN A 105 14.61 14.56 0.43
C GLN A 105 13.48 14.46 1.46
N LEU A 106 12.81 13.30 1.50
CA LEU A 106 11.79 12.99 2.48
C LEU A 106 12.40 12.08 3.54
N GLN A 107 12.55 12.59 4.75
CA GLN A 107 13.03 11.75 5.85
C GLN A 107 11.96 10.71 6.17
N LEU A 108 12.30 9.43 6.09
CA LEU A 108 11.40 8.33 6.42
C LEU A 108 11.61 7.81 7.85
N GLY A 109 12.84 7.83 8.32
CA GLY A 109 13.19 7.32 9.64
C GLY A 109 14.69 7.15 9.83
N CYS A 110 15.07 6.12 10.57
CA CYS A 110 16.47 5.79 10.85
C CYS A 110 16.75 4.32 10.52
N ILE A 111 17.99 3.99 10.20
CA ILE A 111 18.42 2.59 10.02
C ILE A 111 18.12 1.79 11.29
N PHE A 112 17.56 0.60 11.10
CA PHE A 112 17.32 -0.37 12.16
C PHE A 112 18.24 -1.57 11.94
N ASP A 113 19.18 -1.80 12.85
CA ASP A 113 20.20 -2.85 12.71
C ASP A 113 20.31 -3.65 14.00
N GLN A 114 20.25 -4.97 13.89
CA GLN A 114 20.36 -5.91 15.03
C GLN A 114 19.44 -5.58 16.22
N GLY A 115 18.20 -5.21 15.92
CA GLY A 115 17.21 -4.87 16.96
C GLY A 115 17.35 -3.46 17.54
N ILE A 116 18.27 -2.64 17.05
CA ILE A 116 18.57 -1.30 17.55
C ILE A 116 18.34 -0.25 16.48
N GLU A 117 17.67 0.84 16.86
CA GLU A 117 17.53 2.04 16.04
C GLU A 117 18.85 2.83 16.03
N ARG A 118 19.42 3.04 14.84
CA ARG A 118 20.63 3.85 14.63
C ARG A 118 20.23 5.30 14.36
N LYS A 119 19.98 6.07 15.40
CA LYS A 119 19.45 7.45 15.30
C LYS A 119 20.30 8.40 14.47
N ASP A 120 21.61 8.14 14.37
CA ASP A 120 22.54 8.94 13.58
C ASP A 120 22.46 8.63 12.08
N ASN A 121 21.96 7.45 11.70
CA ASN A 121 21.84 7.01 10.31
C ASN A 121 20.41 7.19 9.83
N LYS A 122 20.12 8.36 9.23
CA LYS A 122 18.79 8.70 8.71
C LYS A 122 18.56 8.06 7.35
N VAL A 123 17.33 7.60 7.12
CA VAL A 123 16.85 7.09 5.84
C VAL A 123 16.03 8.16 5.16
N TYR A 124 16.44 8.54 3.94
CA TYR A 124 15.76 9.53 3.12
C TYR A 124 15.32 8.91 1.81
N LEU A 125 14.06 9.13 1.44
CA LEU A 125 13.54 8.88 0.11
C LEU A 125 13.80 10.09 -0.78
N ASP A 126 14.04 9.85 -2.06
CA ASP A 126 14.06 10.90 -3.06
C ASP A 126 12.62 11.29 -3.43
N ALA A 127 12.26 12.56 -3.24
CA ALA A 127 10.91 13.05 -3.53
C ALA A 127 10.55 12.92 -5.01
N LYS A 128 11.51 13.12 -5.93
CA LYS A 128 11.28 12.96 -7.36
C LYS A 128 10.95 11.51 -7.73
N SER A 129 11.55 10.54 -7.03
CA SER A 129 11.28 9.12 -7.24
C SER A 129 9.87 8.69 -6.87
N LEU A 130 9.10 9.52 -6.12
CA LEU A 130 7.69 9.23 -5.85
C LEU A 130 6.81 9.32 -7.10
N THR A 131 7.21 10.05 -8.16
CA THR A 131 6.52 10.00 -9.46
C THR A 131 6.55 8.61 -10.08
N GLN A 132 7.53 7.77 -9.71
CA GLN A 132 7.65 6.38 -10.15
C GLN A 132 6.91 5.41 -9.24
N HIS A 133 5.99 5.92 -8.45
CA HIS A 133 5.08 5.22 -7.55
C HIS A 133 5.75 4.48 -6.39
N THR A 134 4.97 4.28 -5.34
CA THR A 134 5.40 3.64 -4.10
C THR A 134 4.42 2.53 -3.73
N PHE A 135 4.91 1.40 -3.29
CA PHE A 135 4.11 0.32 -2.71
C PHE A 135 4.37 0.22 -1.21
N VAL A 136 3.33 0.31 -0.41
CA VAL A 136 3.38 0.19 1.06
C VAL A 136 2.54 -0.99 1.50
N THR A 137 3.14 -1.93 2.19
CA THR A 137 2.42 -3.13 2.63
C THR A 137 2.81 -3.59 4.03
N GLY A 138 1.91 -4.36 4.64
CA GLY A 138 2.11 -4.94 5.96
C GLY A 138 0.79 -5.34 6.62
N SER A 139 0.83 -6.26 7.56
CA SER A 139 -0.34 -6.73 8.29
C SER A 139 -0.99 -5.64 9.15
N THR A 140 -2.20 -5.92 9.64
CA THR A 140 -2.89 -5.02 10.57
C THR A 140 -2.04 -4.78 11.83
N GLY A 141 -2.00 -3.52 12.29
CA GLY A 141 -1.26 -3.14 13.50
C GLY A 141 0.26 -3.06 13.35
N CYS A 142 0.84 -3.25 12.17
CA CYS A 142 2.29 -3.11 11.96
C CYS A 142 2.77 -1.65 11.85
N GLY A 143 1.86 -0.67 11.68
CA GLY A 143 2.18 0.76 11.61
C GLY A 143 1.99 1.40 10.23
N LYS A 144 1.23 0.77 9.30
CA LYS A 144 0.96 1.33 7.96
C LYS A 144 0.39 2.75 8.01
N SER A 145 -0.71 2.96 8.75
CA SER A 145 -1.34 4.29 8.84
C SER A 145 -0.35 5.35 9.35
N ASN A 146 0.43 5.04 10.40
CA ASN A 146 1.50 5.93 10.87
C ASN A 146 2.53 6.25 9.77
N THR A 147 2.91 5.24 8.98
CA THR A 147 3.87 5.43 7.87
C THR A 147 3.34 6.40 6.83
N ILE A 148 2.07 6.26 6.45
CA ILE A 148 1.44 7.16 5.47
C ILE A 148 1.25 8.57 6.06
N TYR A 149 0.78 8.70 7.30
CA TYR A 149 0.67 10.01 7.97
C TYR A 149 2.02 10.72 8.05
N TYR A 150 3.07 9.97 8.41
CA TYR A 150 4.42 10.52 8.47
C TYR A 150 4.92 10.95 7.08
N LEU A 151 4.66 10.18 6.03
CA LEU A 151 4.98 10.54 4.65
C LEU A 151 4.23 11.80 4.21
N ILE A 152 2.93 11.90 4.45
CA ILE A 152 2.13 13.10 4.14
C ILE A 152 2.72 14.33 4.85
N LYS A 153 3.10 14.20 6.13
CA LYS A 153 3.78 15.27 6.86
C LYS A 153 5.08 15.70 6.16
N GLN A 154 5.91 14.74 5.78
CA GLN A 154 7.17 15.05 5.09
C GLN A 154 6.95 15.70 3.73
N ILE A 155 5.92 15.28 2.99
CA ILE A 155 5.50 15.86 1.71
C ILE A 155 5.05 17.31 1.91
N ARG A 156 4.20 17.58 2.89
CA ARG A 156 3.70 18.94 3.20
C ARG A 156 4.81 19.91 3.61
N ASN A 157 5.88 19.40 4.20
CA ASN A 157 7.02 20.21 4.66
C ASN A 157 8.01 20.57 3.53
N GLN A 158 7.79 20.11 2.29
CA GLN A 158 8.63 20.51 1.16
C GLN A 158 8.35 21.96 0.74
N ALA A 159 9.37 22.67 0.26
CA ALA A 159 9.25 24.06 -0.17
C ALA A 159 8.20 24.26 -1.30
N ASN A 160 8.11 23.28 -2.21
CA ASN A 160 7.07 23.20 -3.24
C ASN A 160 6.27 21.92 -3.00
N ALA A 161 5.51 21.89 -1.89
CA ALA A 161 4.76 20.72 -1.48
C ALA A 161 3.79 20.29 -2.60
N PRO A 162 3.93 19.06 -3.13
CA PRO A 162 2.94 18.53 -4.06
C PRO A 162 1.60 18.39 -3.32
N LYS A 163 0.52 18.55 -4.05
CA LYS A 163 -0.82 18.28 -3.53
C LYS A 163 -1.04 16.78 -3.38
N PHE A 164 -2.03 16.37 -2.60
CA PHE A 164 -2.33 14.95 -2.44
C PHE A 164 -3.82 14.65 -2.41
N MET A 165 -4.18 13.47 -2.87
CA MET A 165 -5.50 12.88 -2.68
C MET A 165 -5.37 11.55 -1.98
N VAL A 166 -6.14 11.36 -0.90
CA VAL A 166 -6.28 10.05 -0.23
C VAL A 166 -7.62 9.44 -0.61
N ILE A 167 -7.63 8.23 -1.13
CA ILE A 167 -8.85 7.45 -1.36
C ILE A 167 -8.88 6.34 -0.30
N GLU A 168 -9.79 6.49 0.67
CA GLU A 168 -9.91 5.61 1.83
C GLU A 168 -11.20 4.78 1.79
N PRO A 169 -11.15 3.51 1.31
CA PRO A 169 -12.34 2.65 1.23
C PRO A 169 -12.73 2.00 2.56
N ALA A 170 -11.85 2.04 3.56
CA ALA A 170 -12.07 1.44 4.87
C ALA A 170 -11.82 2.47 5.98
N LYS A 171 -12.15 2.17 7.23
CA LYS A 171 -11.88 2.91 8.46
C LYS A 171 -12.39 4.35 8.51
N GLY A 172 -12.00 5.27 7.61
CA GLY A 172 -12.33 6.69 7.62
C GLY A 172 -11.53 7.47 8.67
N GLU A 173 -10.25 7.10 8.89
CA GLU A 173 -9.38 7.67 9.92
C GLU A 173 -8.64 8.94 9.46
N TYR A 174 -8.40 9.11 8.16
CA TYR A 174 -7.62 10.25 7.64
C TYR A 174 -8.24 11.60 7.93
N LYS A 175 -9.57 11.70 7.89
CA LYS A 175 -10.28 12.95 8.23
C LYS A 175 -10.12 13.36 9.70
N ASP A 176 -9.89 12.39 10.59
CA ASP A 176 -9.72 12.65 12.01
C ASP A 176 -8.28 13.13 12.34
N VAL A 177 -7.34 12.92 11.39
CA VAL A 177 -5.94 13.34 11.51
C VAL A 177 -5.66 14.61 10.72
N PHE A 178 -6.26 14.76 9.53
CA PHE A 178 -6.04 15.87 8.60
C PHE A 178 -7.33 16.65 8.35
N GLY A 179 -8.07 16.98 9.40
CA GLY A 179 -9.40 17.62 9.31
C GLY A 179 -9.43 19.00 8.67
N ASN A 180 -8.28 19.65 8.50
CA ASN A 180 -8.16 20.95 7.82
C ASN A 180 -8.12 20.85 6.29
N GLU A 181 -8.02 19.66 5.72
CA GLU A 181 -7.98 19.46 4.29
C GLU A 181 -9.39 19.39 3.68
N HIS A 182 -9.49 19.35 2.37
CA HIS A 182 -10.79 19.17 1.69
C HIS A 182 -11.26 17.72 1.84
N ILE A 183 -12.32 17.52 2.60
CA ILE A 183 -12.87 16.19 2.88
C ILE A 183 -14.17 16.01 2.14
N TYR A 184 -14.24 14.94 1.35
CA TYR A 184 -15.45 14.49 0.67
C TYR A 184 -15.77 13.06 1.07
N GLY A 185 -17.02 12.76 1.32
CA GLY A 185 -17.42 11.40 1.69
C GLY A 185 -18.75 11.00 1.08
N THR A 186 -19.30 9.93 1.59
CA THR A 186 -20.48 9.29 1.04
C THR A 186 -21.70 9.38 1.96
N ASN A 187 -21.55 10.01 3.12
CA ASN A 187 -22.65 10.26 4.05
C ASN A 187 -22.82 11.77 4.30
N PRO A 188 -23.91 12.39 3.78
CA PRO A 188 -24.13 13.83 3.88
C PRO A 188 -24.35 14.35 5.31
N LEU A 189 -24.53 13.45 6.28
CA LEU A 189 -24.64 13.81 7.70
C LEU A 189 -23.27 13.90 8.40
N LYS A 190 -22.21 13.42 7.75
CA LYS A 190 -20.86 13.32 8.34
C LYS A 190 -19.81 14.11 7.59
N THR A 191 -20.00 14.29 6.28
CA THR A 191 -19.04 14.98 5.40
C THR A 191 -19.78 15.68 4.27
N PRO A 192 -19.17 16.69 3.63
CA PRO A 192 -19.60 17.12 2.30
C PRO A 192 -19.66 15.91 1.37
N LEU A 193 -20.71 15.85 0.57
CA LEU A 193 -20.91 14.68 -0.30
C LEU A 193 -19.97 14.72 -1.49
N LEU A 194 -19.30 13.60 -1.75
CA LEU A 194 -18.58 13.37 -3.01
C LEU A 194 -19.60 13.33 -4.14
N LYS A 195 -19.55 14.31 -5.04
CA LYS A 195 -20.41 14.38 -6.21
C LYS A 195 -19.56 14.19 -7.46
N ILE A 196 -19.80 13.11 -8.19
CA ILE A 196 -19.08 12.76 -9.41
C ILE A 196 -20.07 12.29 -10.48
N ASN A 197 -19.80 12.63 -11.74
CA ASN A 197 -20.49 12.03 -12.87
C ASN A 197 -19.50 11.18 -13.68
N PRO A 198 -19.63 9.84 -13.71
CA PRO A 198 -18.71 8.98 -14.42
C PRO A 198 -18.72 9.19 -15.95
N PHE A 199 -19.75 9.81 -16.49
CA PHE A 199 -19.90 10.08 -17.92
C PHE A 199 -19.28 11.41 -18.37
N ARG A 200 -18.82 12.23 -17.42
CA ARG A 200 -18.14 13.49 -17.76
C ARG A 200 -16.67 13.25 -18.02
N PHE A 201 -16.16 13.91 -19.05
CA PHE A 201 -14.76 13.96 -19.41
C PHE A 201 -14.31 15.42 -19.67
N PRO A 202 -12.99 15.75 -19.51
CA PRO A 202 -12.48 17.08 -19.77
C PRO A 202 -12.44 17.41 -21.26
N GLU A 203 -12.46 18.71 -21.58
CA GLU A 203 -12.25 19.18 -22.94
C GLU A 203 -10.90 18.66 -23.48
N GLY A 204 -10.87 18.20 -24.74
CA GLY A 204 -9.68 17.63 -25.37
C GLY A 204 -9.59 16.10 -25.32
N VAL A 205 -10.38 15.44 -24.51
CA VAL A 205 -10.56 13.99 -24.56
C VAL A 205 -11.68 13.65 -25.54
N HIS A 206 -11.47 12.65 -26.39
CA HIS A 206 -12.47 12.20 -27.34
C HIS A 206 -13.52 11.33 -26.63
N VAL A 207 -14.82 11.55 -26.91
CA VAL A 207 -15.92 10.83 -26.26
C VAL A 207 -15.78 9.31 -26.34
N LEU A 208 -15.37 8.76 -27.48
CA LEU A 208 -15.16 7.32 -27.64
C LEU A 208 -14.00 6.79 -26.79
N GLU A 209 -12.93 7.56 -26.65
CA GLU A 209 -11.81 7.21 -25.79
C GLU A 209 -12.23 7.15 -24.31
N HIS A 210 -13.01 8.12 -23.87
CA HIS A 210 -13.59 8.13 -22.54
C HIS A 210 -14.52 6.93 -22.31
N ILE A 211 -15.41 6.64 -23.26
CA ILE A 211 -16.34 5.51 -23.17
C ILE A 211 -15.59 4.18 -23.06
N ASP A 212 -14.53 3.99 -23.84
CA ASP A 212 -13.72 2.77 -23.78
C ASP A 212 -13.09 2.59 -22.40
N ARG A 213 -12.50 3.65 -21.82
CA ARG A 213 -11.96 3.62 -20.46
C ARG A 213 -13.04 3.35 -19.41
N LEU A 214 -14.19 3.97 -19.54
CA LEU A 214 -15.30 3.78 -18.61
C LEU A 214 -15.81 2.33 -18.62
N VAL A 215 -15.92 1.71 -19.81
CA VAL A 215 -16.29 0.30 -19.94
C VAL A 215 -15.27 -0.61 -19.25
N GLU A 216 -13.98 -0.31 -19.37
CA GLU A 216 -12.94 -1.08 -18.67
C GLU A 216 -13.06 -0.97 -17.14
N ILE A 217 -13.42 0.20 -16.62
CA ILE A 217 -13.70 0.36 -15.18
C ILE A 217 -14.87 -0.53 -14.76
N PHE A 218 -15.95 -0.58 -15.53
CA PHE A 218 -17.07 -1.48 -15.25
C PHE A 218 -16.65 -2.95 -15.30
N ASN A 219 -15.79 -3.34 -16.27
CA ASN A 219 -15.27 -4.70 -16.38
C ASN A 219 -14.46 -5.15 -15.16
N VAL A 220 -13.74 -4.23 -14.52
CA VAL A 220 -13.00 -4.51 -13.28
C VAL A 220 -13.95 -4.63 -12.08
N CYS A 221 -14.95 -3.75 -12.01
CA CYS A 221 -15.81 -3.65 -10.82
C CYS A 221 -16.94 -4.70 -10.82
N TRP A 222 -17.37 -5.13 -11.98
CA TRP A 222 -18.49 -6.04 -12.12
C TRP A 222 -18.08 -7.36 -12.80
N PRO A 223 -18.46 -8.50 -12.23
CA PRO A 223 -18.28 -9.77 -12.94
C PRO A 223 -19.22 -9.79 -14.15
N MET A 224 -18.63 -9.60 -15.33
CA MET A 224 -19.32 -9.62 -16.61
C MET A 224 -18.87 -10.84 -17.42
N TYR A 225 -19.81 -11.45 -18.14
CA TYR A 225 -19.56 -12.62 -18.98
C TYR A 225 -20.29 -12.52 -20.32
N ALA A 226 -19.85 -13.31 -21.29
CA ALA A 226 -20.38 -13.37 -22.64
C ALA A 226 -20.47 -11.98 -23.32
N ALA A 227 -21.62 -11.57 -23.80
CA ALA A 227 -21.82 -10.29 -24.48
C ALA A 227 -22.18 -9.12 -23.53
N MET A 228 -22.19 -9.31 -22.20
CA MET A 228 -22.53 -8.23 -21.27
C MET A 228 -21.69 -6.95 -21.44
N PRO A 229 -20.35 -7.01 -21.63
CA PRO A 229 -19.56 -5.79 -21.87
C PRO A 229 -19.99 -5.05 -23.15
N ALA A 230 -20.31 -5.79 -24.21
CA ALA A 230 -20.77 -5.20 -25.48
C ALA A 230 -22.13 -4.53 -25.34
N VAL A 231 -23.08 -5.18 -24.66
CA VAL A 231 -24.42 -4.63 -24.40
C VAL A 231 -24.32 -3.36 -23.54
N LEU A 232 -23.48 -3.37 -22.52
CA LEU A 232 -23.24 -2.19 -21.68
C LEU A 232 -22.62 -1.04 -22.49
N LYS A 233 -21.61 -1.35 -23.33
CA LYS A 233 -20.97 -0.35 -24.19
C LYS A 233 -21.97 0.26 -25.17
N GLU A 234 -22.82 -0.55 -25.82
CA GLU A 234 -23.87 -0.07 -26.71
C GLU A 234 -24.85 0.87 -25.99
N ALA A 235 -25.30 0.50 -24.79
CA ALA A 235 -26.19 1.35 -24.01
C ALA A 235 -25.52 2.68 -23.58
N ILE A 236 -24.23 2.66 -23.29
CA ILE A 236 -23.47 3.89 -22.99
C ILE A 236 -23.38 4.78 -24.23
N LEU A 237 -23.03 4.23 -25.40
CA LEU A 237 -22.98 4.98 -26.67
C LEU A 237 -24.32 5.67 -26.95
N ASN A 238 -25.43 4.91 -26.89
CA ASN A 238 -26.78 5.43 -27.10
C ASN A 238 -27.12 6.54 -26.10
N SER A 239 -26.72 6.38 -24.82
CA SER A 239 -26.97 7.41 -23.80
C SER A 239 -26.31 8.74 -24.14
N TYR A 240 -25.12 8.71 -24.76
CA TYR A 240 -24.47 9.94 -25.23
C TYR A 240 -25.17 10.53 -26.45
N GLU A 241 -25.57 9.70 -27.43
CA GLU A 241 -26.29 10.15 -28.61
C GLU A 241 -27.62 10.82 -28.24
N ASP A 242 -28.38 10.23 -27.31
CA ASP A 242 -29.61 10.76 -26.78
C ASP A 242 -29.44 12.09 -26.04
N CYS A 243 -28.29 12.28 -25.39
CA CYS A 243 -27.89 13.56 -24.81
C CYS A 243 -27.42 14.60 -25.86
N GLY A 244 -27.41 14.24 -27.15
CA GLY A 244 -27.07 15.11 -28.26
C GLY A 244 -25.61 15.08 -28.68
N TRP A 245 -24.81 14.13 -28.22
CA TRP A 245 -23.42 13.98 -28.64
C TRP A 245 -23.30 13.36 -30.05
N ASP A 246 -22.49 13.98 -30.89
CA ASP A 246 -21.95 13.37 -32.09
C ASP A 246 -20.70 12.59 -31.70
N LEU A 247 -20.78 11.27 -31.71
CA LEU A 247 -19.70 10.40 -31.28
C LEU A 247 -18.46 10.45 -32.19
N TYR A 248 -18.66 10.77 -33.48
CA TYR A 248 -17.57 10.84 -34.44
C TYR A 248 -16.74 12.14 -34.27
N ASN A 249 -17.43 13.26 -34.13
CA ASN A 249 -16.80 14.58 -34.01
C ASN A 249 -16.51 14.97 -32.54
N SER A 250 -16.97 14.18 -31.58
CA SER A 250 -16.86 14.45 -30.15
C SER A 250 -17.40 15.84 -29.74
N THR A 251 -18.55 16.21 -30.29
CA THR A 251 -19.23 17.49 -30.04
C THR A 251 -20.69 17.26 -29.66
N ASN A 252 -21.22 18.14 -28.82
CA ASN A 252 -22.62 18.05 -28.41
C ASN A 252 -23.44 19.17 -29.07
N LYS A 253 -24.58 18.83 -29.65
CA LYS A 253 -25.50 19.74 -30.34
C LYS A 253 -26.05 20.88 -29.47
N PHE A 254 -26.15 20.63 -28.15
CA PHE A 254 -26.72 21.58 -27.22
C PHE A 254 -25.63 22.27 -26.39
N SER A 255 -24.78 21.49 -25.73
CA SER A 255 -23.67 21.98 -24.92
C SER A 255 -22.68 20.86 -24.63
N ASN A 256 -21.39 21.13 -24.80
CA ASN A 256 -20.31 20.21 -24.41
C ASN A 256 -20.22 19.97 -22.89
N LYS A 257 -21.07 20.62 -22.10
CA LYS A 257 -21.20 20.40 -20.64
C LYS A 257 -22.41 19.52 -20.29
N LEU A 258 -23.13 19.00 -21.27
CA LEU A 258 -24.27 18.13 -21.07
C LEU A 258 -23.82 16.68 -21.23
N PHE A 259 -23.85 15.93 -20.16
CA PHE A 259 -23.44 14.52 -20.11
C PHE A 259 -24.57 13.62 -19.64
N PRO A 260 -24.59 12.36 -20.07
CA PRO A 260 -25.51 11.36 -19.53
C PRO A 260 -25.37 11.19 -18.02
N THR A 261 -26.30 10.51 -17.42
CA THR A 261 -26.31 10.07 -16.03
C THR A 261 -26.63 8.57 -15.97
N PHE A 262 -26.52 7.95 -14.79
CA PHE A 262 -26.96 6.57 -14.62
C PHE A 262 -28.48 6.37 -14.89
N ALA A 263 -29.28 7.42 -14.81
CA ALA A 263 -30.69 7.35 -15.19
C ALA A 263 -30.85 7.18 -16.71
N ASP A 264 -30.07 7.90 -17.49
CA ASP A 264 -30.06 7.79 -18.95
C ASP A 264 -29.53 6.42 -19.38
N LEU A 265 -28.39 5.99 -18.80
CA LEU A 265 -27.86 4.64 -19.04
C LEU A 265 -28.87 3.54 -18.69
N LEU A 266 -29.62 3.67 -17.58
CA LEU A 266 -30.61 2.68 -17.18
C LEU A 266 -31.71 2.52 -18.24
N ASN A 267 -32.19 3.63 -18.80
CA ASN A 267 -33.22 3.63 -19.85
C ASN A 267 -32.69 2.94 -21.12
N GLU A 268 -31.51 3.36 -21.59
CA GLU A 268 -30.91 2.80 -22.78
C GLU A 268 -30.55 1.31 -22.61
N LEU A 269 -30.06 0.91 -21.46
CA LEU A 269 -29.73 -0.48 -21.18
C LEU A 269 -30.96 -1.41 -21.28
N VAL A 270 -32.11 -0.95 -20.77
CA VAL A 270 -33.38 -1.69 -20.92
C VAL A 270 -33.81 -1.77 -22.38
N LEU A 271 -33.66 -0.70 -23.17
CA LEU A 271 -33.99 -0.67 -24.58
C LEU A 271 -33.08 -1.63 -25.36
N VAL A 272 -31.78 -1.55 -25.22
CA VAL A 272 -30.81 -2.41 -25.94
C VAL A 272 -31.06 -3.89 -25.64
N ILE A 273 -31.28 -4.26 -24.36
CA ILE A 273 -31.56 -5.66 -24.02
C ILE A 273 -32.87 -6.13 -24.66
N ASN A 274 -33.95 -5.34 -24.59
CA ASN A 274 -35.27 -5.74 -25.12
C ASN A 274 -35.30 -5.84 -26.66
N THR A 275 -34.57 -4.94 -27.34
CA THR A 275 -34.52 -4.92 -28.84
C THR A 275 -33.50 -5.90 -29.40
N SER A 276 -32.61 -6.46 -28.59
CA SER A 276 -31.60 -7.42 -29.01
C SER A 276 -32.22 -8.74 -29.53
N ALA A 277 -31.51 -9.44 -30.41
CA ALA A 277 -31.90 -10.75 -30.94
C ALA A 277 -31.57 -11.93 -30.00
N TYR A 278 -31.23 -11.66 -28.73
CA TYR A 278 -30.96 -12.73 -27.75
C TYR A 278 -32.22 -13.49 -27.34
N SER A 279 -32.03 -14.74 -26.90
CA SER A 279 -33.14 -15.51 -26.33
C SER A 279 -33.70 -14.84 -25.05
N GLU A 280 -34.96 -15.11 -24.73
CA GLU A 280 -35.61 -14.52 -23.53
C GLU A 280 -34.88 -14.90 -22.24
N GLU A 281 -34.26 -16.06 -22.15
CA GLU A 281 -33.43 -16.47 -21.02
C GLU A 281 -32.20 -15.58 -20.87
N VAL A 282 -31.48 -15.30 -21.98
CA VAL A 282 -30.30 -14.42 -21.99
C VAL A 282 -30.70 -13.00 -21.65
N LYS A 283 -31.81 -12.49 -22.20
CA LYS A 283 -32.34 -11.16 -21.84
C LYS A 283 -32.64 -11.05 -20.35
N SER A 284 -33.32 -12.05 -19.78
CA SER A 284 -33.64 -12.11 -18.36
C SER A 284 -32.38 -12.11 -17.48
N ASN A 285 -31.34 -12.85 -17.88
CA ASN A 285 -30.06 -12.87 -17.20
C ASN A 285 -29.36 -11.51 -17.26
N TYR A 286 -29.36 -10.83 -18.40
CA TYR A 286 -28.76 -9.51 -18.56
C TYR A 286 -29.55 -8.45 -17.78
N GLN A 287 -30.86 -8.50 -17.77
CA GLN A 287 -31.71 -7.65 -16.95
C GLN A 287 -31.45 -7.87 -15.45
N GLY A 288 -31.43 -9.11 -15.00
CA GLY A 288 -31.13 -9.45 -13.61
C GLY A 288 -29.73 -8.99 -13.14
N SER A 289 -28.75 -9.01 -14.03
CA SER A 289 -27.38 -8.65 -13.73
C SER A 289 -27.07 -7.17 -13.95
N LEU A 290 -27.13 -6.67 -15.19
CA LEU A 290 -26.71 -5.31 -15.54
C LEU A 290 -27.71 -4.25 -15.09
N VAL A 291 -28.99 -4.43 -15.41
CA VAL A 291 -30.03 -3.46 -15.07
C VAL A 291 -30.16 -3.30 -13.56
N THR A 292 -30.09 -4.39 -12.80
CA THR A 292 -30.17 -4.35 -11.35
C THR A 292 -29.00 -3.58 -10.74
N ARG A 293 -27.76 -3.75 -11.24
CA ARG A 293 -26.58 -3.01 -10.79
C ARG A 293 -26.71 -1.52 -11.09
N VAL A 294 -27.01 -1.14 -12.33
CA VAL A 294 -27.19 0.26 -12.73
C VAL A 294 -28.32 0.91 -11.91
N LYS A 295 -29.44 0.19 -11.70
CA LYS A 295 -30.56 0.66 -10.87
C LYS A 295 -30.12 0.92 -9.42
N SER A 296 -29.25 0.09 -8.86
CA SER A 296 -28.73 0.29 -7.49
C SER A 296 -27.92 1.57 -7.35
N LEU A 297 -27.17 1.94 -8.40
CA LEU A 297 -26.42 3.20 -8.44
C LEU A 297 -27.30 4.44 -8.62
N ASN A 298 -28.49 4.26 -9.19
CA ASN A 298 -29.45 5.34 -9.38
C ASN A 298 -30.45 5.49 -8.22
N ASN A 299 -30.19 4.86 -7.06
CA ASN A 299 -31.05 4.90 -5.89
C ASN A 299 -30.32 5.39 -4.64
N GLY A 300 -31.07 5.93 -3.68
CA GLY A 300 -30.60 6.30 -2.36
C GLY A 300 -29.42 7.28 -2.39
N LEU A 301 -28.40 7.04 -1.56
CA LEU A 301 -27.20 7.88 -1.47
C LEU A 301 -26.35 7.81 -2.74
N CYS A 302 -26.33 6.67 -3.43
CA CYS A 302 -25.58 6.53 -4.68
C CYS A 302 -26.07 7.52 -5.76
N LYS A 303 -27.40 7.75 -5.85
CA LYS A 303 -27.98 8.75 -6.75
C LYS A 303 -27.49 10.17 -6.47
N GLN A 304 -27.20 10.49 -5.21
CA GLN A 304 -26.67 11.80 -4.82
C GLN A 304 -25.18 11.93 -5.10
N ILE A 305 -24.45 10.83 -4.98
CA ILE A 305 -23.01 10.76 -5.30
C ILE A 305 -22.81 10.85 -6.82
N PHE A 306 -23.52 10.02 -7.58
CA PHE A 306 -23.47 10.00 -9.04
C PHE A 306 -24.44 11.02 -9.64
N SER A 307 -24.10 12.29 -9.47
CA SER A 307 -24.97 13.43 -9.80
C SER A 307 -24.41 14.23 -10.96
N GLY A 308 -25.30 14.82 -11.76
CA GLY A 308 -24.91 15.81 -12.76
C GLY A 308 -24.33 17.11 -12.19
N GLN A 309 -24.57 17.39 -10.89
CA GLN A 309 -23.94 18.48 -10.14
C GLN A 309 -22.69 17.94 -9.46
N GLU A 310 -21.58 17.96 -10.14
CA GLU A 310 -20.36 17.33 -9.68
C GLU A 310 -19.27 18.32 -9.24
N LEU A 311 -18.27 17.80 -8.51
CA LEU A 311 -17.04 18.49 -8.17
C LEU A 311 -16.18 18.66 -9.42
N GLY A 312 -15.60 19.85 -9.60
CA GLY A 312 -14.65 20.10 -10.68
C GLY A 312 -13.33 19.33 -10.47
N ASP A 313 -12.67 18.99 -11.59
CA ASP A 313 -11.43 18.22 -11.54
C ASP A 313 -10.31 18.95 -10.77
N ALA A 314 -10.21 20.28 -10.91
CA ALA A 314 -9.25 21.08 -10.15
C ALA A 314 -9.49 21.02 -8.63
N ALA A 315 -10.76 20.95 -8.18
CA ALA A 315 -11.09 20.83 -6.77
C ALA A 315 -10.74 19.44 -6.18
N LEU A 316 -10.67 18.41 -7.04
CA LEU A 316 -10.30 17.05 -6.64
C LEU A 316 -8.80 16.79 -6.75
N PHE A 317 -8.12 17.37 -7.76
CA PHE A 317 -6.76 16.96 -8.14
C PHE A 317 -5.69 18.05 -8.02
N ASP A 318 -6.07 19.32 -7.77
CA ASP A 318 -5.12 20.40 -7.56
C ASP A 318 -5.15 20.96 -6.13
N GLU A 319 -5.88 20.28 -5.25
CA GLU A 319 -5.94 20.55 -3.81
C GLU A 319 -5.59 19.32 -2.98
N ASN A 320 -5.41 19.51 -1.67
CA ASN A 320 -5.28 18.37 -0.77
C ASN A 320 -6.67 17.84 -0.43
N VAL A 321 -6.94 16.60 -0.82
CA VAL A 321 -8.26 16.01 -0.74
C VAL A 321 -8.24 14.65 -0.03
N ILE A 322 -9.23 14.42 0.81
CA ILE A 322 -9.51 13.12 1.42
C ILE A 322 -10.88 12.66 0.97
N VAL A 323 -10.93 11.49 0.33
CA VAL A 323 -12.16 10.84 -0.13
C VAL A 323 -12.45 9.66 0.80
N ASP A 324 -13.42 9.87 1.71
CA ASP A 324 -13.86 8.85 2.68
C ASP A 324 -15.00 8.00 2.10
N LEU A 325 -14.67 6.77 1.68
CA LEU A 325 -15.62 5.76 1.18
C LEU A 325 -16.00 4.72 2.23
N SER A 326 -15.57 4.88 3.49
CA SER A 326 -15.75 3.90 4.56
C SER A 326 -17.20 3.56 4.85
N ARG A 327 -18.14 4.49 4.53
CA ARG A 327 -19.57 4.33 4.78
C ARG A 327 -20.34 3.61 3.69
N ILE A 328 -19.71 3.29 2.56
CA ILE A 328 -20.33 2.45 1.53
C ILE A 328 -20.22 0.99 1.95
N GLY A 329 -21.33 0.27 1.98
CA GLY A 329 -21.34 -1.17 2.29
C GLY A 329 -20.98 -2.06 1.10
N SER A 330 -21.26 -1.61 -0.13
CA SER A 330 -21.00 -2.38 -1.36
C SER A 330 -19.55 -2.26 -1.81
N GLN A 331 -18.87 -3.38 -1.91
CA GLN A 331 -17.50 -3.46 -2.44
C GLN A 331 -17.44 -3.05 -3.91
N GLU A 332 -18.41 -3.47 -4.72
CA GLU A 332 -18.53 -3.09 -6.13
C GLU A 332 -18.63 -1.57 -6.30
N THR A 333 -19.43 -0.92 -5.45
CA THR A 333 -19.59 0.56 -5.49
C THR A 333 -18.31 1.28 -5.06
N LYS A 334 -17.60 0.77 -4.05
CA LYS A 334 -16.29 1.32 -3.66
C LYS A 334 -15.30 1.24 -4.80
N SER A 335 -15.14 0.05 -5.38
CA SER A 335 -14.25 -0.19 -6.52
C SER A 335 -14.61 0.73 -7.69
N LEU A 336 -15.89 0.90 -7.99
CA LEU A 336 -16.35 1.77 -9.07
C LEU A 336 -15.96 3.24 -8.83
N ILE A 337 -16.18 3.77 -7.63
CA ILE A 337 -15.76 5.15 -7.30
C ILE A 337 -14.25 5.31 -7.40
N MET A 338 -13.48 4.35 -6.86
CA MET A 338 -12.01 4.36 -6.96
C MET A 338 -11.55 4.35 -8.42
N GLY A 339 -12.13 3.50 -9.25
CA GLY A 339 -11.82 3.41 -10.68
C GLY A 339 -12.16 4.70 -11.43
N ILE A 340 -13.34 5.28 -11.18
CA ILE A 340 -13.77 6.56 -11.78
C ILE A 340 -12.81 7.70 -11.39
N LEU A 341 -12.38 7.78 -10.14
CA LEU A 341 -11.45 8.82 -9.69
C LEU A 341 -10.07 8.67 -10.37
N ILE A 342 -9.57 7.44 -10.50
CA ILE A 342 -8.31 7.15 -11.22
C ILE A 342 -8.43 7.51 -12.71
N MET A 343 -9.53 7.13 -13.36
CA MET A 343 -9.80 7.43 -14.77
C MET A 343 -9.87 8.95 -14.99
N ARG A 344 -10.64 9.68 -14.19
CA ARG A 344 -10.76 11.14 -14.27
C ARG A 344 -9.43 11.85 -14.06
N LEU A 345 -8.64 11.39 -13.07
CA LEU A 345 -7.30 11.91 -12.83
C LEU A 345 -6.40 11.71 -14.06
N ASN A 346 -6.43 10.52 -14.66
CA ASN A 346 -5.66 10.22 -15.87
C ASN A 346 -6.06 11.15 -17.02
N GLU A 347 -7.36 11.32 -17.29
CA GLU A 347 -7.88 12.19 -18.34
C GLU A 347 -7.56 13.67 -18.08
N TYR A 348 -7.67 14.11 -16.84
CA TYR A 348 -7.35 15.47 -16.44
C TYR A 348 -5.85 15.78 -16.62
N ARG A 349 -4.97 14.87 -16.20
CA ARG A 349 -3.51 15.05 -16.33
C ARG A 349 -3.01 14.91 -17.75
N SER A 350 -3.50 13.93 -18.52
CA SER A 350 -3.09 13.72 -19.91
C SER A 350 -3.49 14.87 -20.83
N ASN A 351 -4.59 15.55 -20.51
CA ASN A 351 -5.08 16.69 -21.28
C ASN A 351 -4.52 18.05 -20.82
N SER A 352 -3.83 18.09 -19.69
CA SER A 352 -3.17 19.32 -19.26
C SER A 352 -1.92 19.56 -20.14
N ASN A 353 -1.70 20.81 -20.57
CA ASN A 353 -0.53 21.23 -21.36
C ASN A 353 0.78 21.15 -20.55
N ILE A 354 0.95 20.11 -19.78
CA ILE A 354 2.11 19.84 -18.93
C ILE A 354 3.11 19.05 -19.77
N GLY A 355 4.36 19.55 -19.85
CA GLY A 355 5.42 18.85 -20.58
C GLY A 355 5.68 17.44 -20.01
N HIS A 356 6.17 16.54 -20.85
CA HIS A 356 6.56 15.19 -20.42
C HIS A 356 7.71 15.23 -19.40
N ASN A 357 7.73 14.28 -18.47
CA ASN A 357 8.71 14.16 -17.37
C ASN A 357 8.69 15.34 -16.39
N SER A 358 7.51 15.79 -16.04
CA SER A 358 7.28 16.84 -15.06
C SER A 358 7.76 16.44 -13.66
N ASP A 359 8.17 17.44 -12.87
CA ASP A 359 8.44 17.22 -11.45
C ASP A 359 7.16 16.80 -10.70
N LEU A 360 7.33 16.21 -9.53
CA LEU A 360 6.21 15.74 -8.70
C LEU A 360 5.28 16.91 -8.33
N ARG A 361 4.02 16.81 -8.72
CA ARG A 361 2.98 17.85 -8.52
C ARG A 361 1.88 17.39 -7.58
N HIS A 362 1.53 16.10 -7.69
CA HIS A 362 0.44 15.54 -6.94
C HIS A 362 0.73 14.08 -6.60
N ILE A 363 0.15 13.60 -5.50
CA ILE A 363 0.30 12.23 -5.03
C ILE A 363 -1.08 11.67 -4.72
N THR A 364 -1.45 10.58 -5.36
CA THR A 364 -2.65 9.82 -5.04
C THR A 364 -2.30 8.65 -4.11
N ILE A 365 -2.87 8.63 -2.92
CA ILE A 365 -2.74 7.56 -1.94
C ILE A 365 -3.96 6.66 -2.06
N LEU A 366 -3.72 5.42 -2.48
CA LEU A 366 -4.75 4.43 -2.74
C LEU A 366 -4.71 3.36 -1.65
N GLU A 367 -5.56 3.50 -0.65
CA GLU A 367 -5.70 2.52 0.44
C GLU A 367 -6.49 1.29 -0.01
N GLU A 368 -6.16 0.11 0.55
CA GLU A 368 -6.79 -1.18 0.23
C GLU A 368 -6.91 -1.37 -1.30
N ALA A 369 -5.76 -1.24 -1.98
CA ALA A 369 -5.67 -1.18 -3.44
C ALA A 369 -6.24 -2.42 -4.15
N HIS A 370 -6.29 -3.58 -3.45
CA HIS A 370 -6.94 -4.79 -3.95
C HIS A 370 -8.42 -4.59 -4.33
N ASN A 371 -9.05 -3.48 -3.91
CA ASN A 371 -10.41 -3.16 -4.32
C ASN A 371 -10.54 -2.89 -5.82
N ILE A 372 -9.52 -2.31 -6.43
CA ILE A 372 -9.50 -1.95 -7.86
C ILE A 372 -8.38 -2.65 -8.63
N LEU A 373 -7.28 -3.00 -7.98
CA LEU A 373 -6.11 -3.67 -8.54
C LEU A 373 -6.05 -5.14 -8.09
N LYS A 374 -7.18 -5.82 -8.12
CA LYS A 374 -7.33 -7.20 -7.66
C LYS A 374 -6.61 -8.17 -8.60
N ARG A 375 -5.80 -9.06 -8.02
CA ARG A 375 -5.20 -10.17 -8.75
C ARG A 375 -6.27 -11.19 -9.15
N ASP A 376 -6.32 -11.53 -10.44
CA ASP A 376 -7.15 -12.64 -10.90
C ASP A 376 -6.63 -13.98 -10.37
N SER A 377 -7.55 -14.80 -9.85
CA SER A 377 -7.25 -16.20 -9.54
C SER A 377 -7.24 -16.99 -10.84
N VAL A 378 -6.12 -17.61 -11.16
CA VAL A 378 -5.90 -18.43 -12.37
C VAL A 378 -6.87 -19.63 -12.47
N GLU A 379 -7.63 -19.93 -11.42
CA GLU A 379 -8.55 -21.07 -11.34
C GLU A 379 -9.93 -20.82 -11.97
N GLN A 380 -10.28 -19.60 -12.36
CA GLN A 380 -11.52 -19.33 -13.11
C GLN A 380 -11.26 -19.39 -14.62
N SER A 381 -10.89 -20.56 -15.12
CA SER A 381 -10.74 -20.88 -16.55
C SER A 381 -12.10 -21.07 -17.24
N GLY A 382 -12.97 -20.06 -17.18
CA GLY A 382 -14.10 -19.86 -18.08
C GLY A 382 -13.83 -18.65 -18.96
N GLU A 383 -14.44 -18.57 -20.14
CA GLU A 383 -14.24 -17.50 -21.11
C GLU A 383 -14.38 -16.07 -20.56
N GLY A 384 -14.94 -15.89 -19.36
CA GLY A 384 -15.09 -14.59 -18.66
C GLY A 384 -13.91 -14.15 -17.78
N GLY A 385 -13.06 -15.07 -17.31
CA GLY A 385 -11.97 -14.75 -16.37
C GLY A 385 -10.84 -13.92 -16.98
N ASN A 386 -10.67 -13.96 -18.29
CA ASN A 386 -9.59 -13.26 -18.99
C ASN A 386 -9.88 -11.75 -19.22
N VAL A 387 -11.15 -11.32 -19.16
CA VAL A 387 -11.52 -9.93 -19.42
C VAL A 387 -11.19 -9.04 -18.21
N ALA A 388 -11.58 -9.45 -17.01
CA ALA A 388 -11.31 -8.67 -15.79
C ALA A 388 -9.81 -8.49 -15.53
N GLY A 389 -9.00 -9.54 -15.70
CA GLY A 389 -7.54 -9.45 -15.55
C GLY A 389 -6.88 -8.48 -16.53
N LYS A 390 -7.32 -8.46 -17.78
CA LYS A 390 -6.84 -7.49 -18.78
C LYS A 390 -7.23 -6.06 -18.41
N SER A 391 -8.44 -5.86 -17.90
CA SER A 391 -8.90 -4.54 -17.48
C SER A 391 -8.14 -4.03 -16.26
N VAL A 392 -7.80 -4.91 -15.29
CA VAL A 392 -6.93 -4.55 -14.15
C VAL A 392 -5.53 -4.18 -14.62
N GLU A 393 -4.96 -4.94 -15.56
CA GLU A 393 -3.66 -4.61 -16.15
C GLU A 393 -3.69 -3.25 -16.87
N MET A 394 -4.77 -2.92 -17.57
CA MET A 394 -4.96 -1.60 -18.19
C MET A 394 -4.94 -0.47 -17.16
N ILE A 395 -5.63 -0.63 -16.03
CA ILE A 395 -5.60 0.38 -14.94
C ILE A 395 -4.19 0.51 -14.37
N SER A 396 -3.49 -0.60 -14.13
CA SER A 396 -2.10 -0.60 -13.66
C SER A 396 -1.17 0.13 -14.63
N ASN A 397 -1.36 -0.05 -15.92
CA ASN A 397 -0.58 0.63 -16.96
C ASN A 397 -0.92 2.13 -17.02
N ALA A 398 -2.21 2.49 -16.92
CA ALA A 398 -2.64 3.89 -16.85
C ALA A 398 -2.01 4.61 -15.63
N ILE A 399 -1.96 3.94 -14.46
CA ILE A 399 -1.25 4.46 -13.28
C ILE A 399 0.24 4.67 -13.60
N ALA A 400 0.90 3.68 -14.20
CA ALA A 400 2.32 3.76 -14.53
C ALA A 400 2.66 4.90 -15.51
N GLU A 401 1.76 5.20 -16.46
CA GLU A 401 1.91 6.27 -17.43
C GLU A 401 1.81 7.66 -16.78
N MET A 402 1.03 7.80 -15.72
CA MET A 402 0.81 9.10 -15.05
C MET A 402 2.08 9.71 -14.46
N ARG A 403 3.15 8.94 -14.27
CA ARG A 403 4.47 9.45 -13.88
C ARG A 403 4.97 10.56 -14.81
N THR A 404 4.64 10.47 -16.11
CA THR A 404 5.08 11.43 -17.12
C THR A 404 4.47 12.82 -16.90
N TYR A 405 3.36 12.89 -16.21
CA TYR A 405 2.62 14.13 -15.89
C TYR A 405 2.93 14.66 -14.49
N GLY A 406 3.91 14.09 -13.77
CA GLY A 406 4.26 14.47 -12.41
C GLY A 406 3.28 13.96 -11.35
N GLU A 407 2.53 12.91 -11.66
CA GLU A 407 1.60 12.25 -10.75
C GLU A 407 2.27 11.05 -10.09
N GLY A 408 2.31 11.01 -8.76
CA GLY A 408 2.80 9.89 -7.97
C GLY A 408 1.65 9.08 -7.37
N PHE A 409 1.79 7.74 -7.30
CA PHE A 409 0.85 6.89 -6.57
C PHE A 409 1.55 6.23 -5.38
N ILE A 410 0.88 6.25 -4.23
CA ILE A 410 1.24 5.44 -3.07
C ILE A 410 0.16 4.37 -2.94
N ILE A 411 0.47 3.16 -3.40
CA ILE A 411 -0.42 2.00 -3.39
C ILE A 411 -0.25 1.30 -2.04
N VAL A 412 -1.30 1.27 -1.23
CA VAL A 412 -1.28 0.72 0.13
C VAL A 412 -2.18 -0.51 0.20
N ASP A 413 -1.62 -1.62 0.67
CA ASP A 413 -2.40 -2.85 0.85
C ASP A 413 -1.90 -3.69 2.04
N GLN A 414 -2.77 -4.53 2.57
CA GLN A 414 -2.43 -5.45 3.66
C GLN A 414 -1.93 -6.79 3.13
N SER A 415 -2.39 -7.21 1.94
CA SER A 415 -2.06 -8.49 1.32
C SER A 415 -1.53 -8.28 -0.10
N PRO A 416 -0.21 -8.21 -0.28
CA PRO A 416 0.42 -8.10 -1.59
C PRO A 416 0.00 -9.18 -2.59
N GLY A 417 -0.31 -10.38 -2.09
CA GLY A 417 -0.78 -11.49 -2.92
C GLY A 417 -2.15 -11.28 -3.54
N ALA A 418 -2.97 -10.38 -2.97
CA ALA A 418 -4.29 -10.02 -3.48
C ALA A 418 -4.23 -8.90 -4.54
N VAL A 419 -3.13 -8.16 -4.62
CA VAL A 419 -2.90 -7.09 -5.58
C VAL A 419 -2.27 -7.65 -6.86
N ASP A 420 -2.65 -7.10 -8.00
CA ASP A 420 -2.08 -7.50 -9.29
C ASP A 420 -0.56 -7.27 -9.33
N ALA A 421 0.14 -8.24 -9.90
CA ALA A 421 1.60 -8.23 -9.91
C ALA A 421 2.18 -7.07 -10.75
N SER A 422 1.46 -6.59 -11.78
CA SER A 422 1.88 -5.45 -12.59
C SER A 422 1.90 -4.16 -11.78
N ALA A 423 0.89 -3.96 -10.93
CA ALA A 423 0.81 -2.81 -10.04
C ALA A 423 1.99 -2.75 -9.07
N ILE A 424 2.38 -3.89 -8.48
CA ILE A 424 3.54 -3.95 -7.57
C ILE A 424 4.86 -3.75 -8.32
N ARG A 425 5.01 -4.36 -9.50
CA ARG A 425 6.24 -4.25 -10.30
C ARG A 425 6.48 -2.84 -10.82
N ASN A 426 5.43 -2.12 -11.15
CA ASN A 426 5.51 -0.75 -11.67
C ASN A 426 5.84 0.32 -10.62
N THR A 427 5.99 -0.06 -9.35
CA THR A 427 6.43 0.87 -8.30
C THR A 427 7.95 0.86 -8.15
N ASN A 428 8.55 2.04 -8.00
CA ASN A 428 9.99 2.21 -7.77
C ASN A 428 10.37 2.03 -6.29
N THR A 429 9.55 2.59 -5.42
CA THR A 429 9.77 2.55 -3.97
C THR A 429 8.91 1.47 -3.32
N LYS A 430 9.50 0.67 -2.44
CA LYS A 430 8.80 -0.34 -1.64
C LYS A 430 9.05 -0.11 -0.16
N ILE A 431 7.97 -0.11 0.63
CA ILE A 431 8.00 -0.04 2.09
C ILE A 431 7.23 -1.25 2.61
N ILE A 432 7.95 -2.26 3.07
CA ILE A 432 7.39 -3.55 3.46
C ILE A 432 7.52 -3.70 4.97
N MET A 433 6.41 -3.64 5.65
CA MET A 433 6.32 -3.89 7.08
C MET A 433 6.06 -5.38 7.34
N ARG A 434 5.83 -5.77 8.60
CA ARG A 434 5.63 -7.17 8.95
C ARG A 434 4.51 -7.84 8.14
N LEU A 435 4.83 -8.97 7.50
CA LEU A 435 3.91 -9.83 6.75
C LEU A 435 4.02 -11.27 7.28
N PRO A 436 3.01 -11.80 7.97
CA PRO A 436 3.03 -13.18 8.49
C PRO A 436 2.90 -14.24 7.39
N ASP A 437 2.13 -13.96 6.33
CA ASP A 437 1.89 -14.89 5.24
C ASP A 437 3.11 -15.07 4.34
N ASP A 438 3.41 -16.30 3.95
CA ASP A 438 4.58 -16.65 3.14
C ASP A 438 4.46 -16.17 1.69
N THR A 439 3.26 -16.31 1.12
CA THR A 439 2.98 -15.87 -0.26
C THR A 439 3.14 -14.36 -0.38
N ASP A 440 2.57 -13.62 0.58
CA ASP A 440 2.66 -12.17 0.65
C ASP A 440 4.11 -11.70 0.79
N ARG A 441 4.90 -12.35 1.67
CA ARG A 441 6.33 -12.06 1.82
C ARG A 441 7.11 -12.28 0.53
N LYS A 442 6.86 -13.38 -0.15
CA LYS A 442 7.54 -13.71 -1.42
C LYS A 442 7.22 -12.69 -2.51
N VAL A 443 5.94 -12.31 -2.65
CA VAL A 443 5.53 -11.31 -3.64
C VAL A 443 6.20 -9.96 -3.38
N ALA A 444 6.10 -9.43 -2.16
CA ALA A 444 6.66 -8.13 -1.81
C ALA A 444 8.20 -8.14 -1.79
N GLY A 445 8.81 -9.16 -1.19
CA GLY A 445 10.26 -9.25 -1.04
C GLY A 445 10.98 -9.45 -2.37
N LYS A 446 10.48 -10.30 -3.24
CA LYS A 446 11.07 -10.49 -4.58
C LYS A 446 10.97 -9.23 -5.44
N ALA A 447 9.88 -8.47 -5.33
CA ALA A 447 9.74 -7.19 -6.01
C ALA A 447 10.74 -6.12 -5.49
N SER A 448 11.37 -6.34 -4.35
CA SER A 448 12.37 -5.46 -3.72
C SER A 448 13.80 -5.99 -3.86
N GLY A 449 14.04 -7.00 -4.69
CA GLY A 449 15.37 -7.58 -4.90
C GLY A 449 15.92 -8.38 -3.70
N MET A 450 15.09 -8.78 -2.75
CA MET A 450 15.50 -9.50 -1.54
C MET A 450 15.88 -10.96 -1.83
N LYS A 451 16.86 -11.46 -1.09
CA LYS A 451 17.22 -12.87 -1.04
C LYS A 451 16.19 -13.66 -0.19
N ASP A 452 16.10 -14.97 -0.39
CA ASP A 452 15.09 -15.80 0.30
C ASP A 452 15.16 -15.70 1.83
N ASN A 453 16.36 -15.73 2.39
CA ASN A 453 16.56 -15.55 3.83
C ASN A 453 16.13 -14.16 4.33
N GLN A 454 16.29 -13.10 3.52
CA GLN A 454 15.83 -11.76 3.84
C GLN A 454 14.30 -11.65 3.78
N VAL A 455 13.66 -12.38 2.86
CA VAL A 455 12.19 -12.46 2.76
C VAL A 455 11.59 -13.07 4.03
N ASP A 456 12.20 -14.09 4.61
CA ASP A 456 11.73 -14.72 5.85
C ASP A 456 11.77 -13.78 7.05
N GLU A 457 12.72 -12.84 7.08
CA GLU A 457 12.86 -11.87 8.17
C GLU A 457 11.67 -10.91 8.25
N ILE A 458 10.98 -10.64 7.13
CA ILE A 458 9.79 -9.77 7.09
C ILE A 458 8.71 -10.23 8.08
N ALA A 459 8.60 -11.55 8.33
CA ALA A 459 7.63 -12.09 9.29
C ALA A 459 7.87 -11.64 10.74
N LYS A 460 9.12 -11.32 11.08
CA LYS A 460 9.58 -11.04 12.44
C LYS A 460 9.73 -9.55 12.74
N LEU A 461 9.49 -8.68 11.76
CA LEU A 461 9.71 -7.24 11.91
C LEU A 461 8.89 -6.67 13.08
N PRO A 462 9.48 -5.86 13.96
CA PRO A 462 8.76 -5.15 15.01
C PRO A 462 7.82 -4.09 14.42
N THR A 463 6.81 -3.69 15.19
CA THR A 463 5.90 -2.61 14.79
C THR A 463 6.67 -1.31 14.52
N GLY A 464 6.36 -0.68 13.38
CA GLY A 464 6.99 0.55 12.90
C GLY A 464 8.40 0.33 12.33
N VAL A 465 8.79 -0.90 12.07
CA VAL A 465 9.99 -1.24 11.29
C VAL A 465 9.57 -1.75 9.93
N ALA A 466 10.24 -1.30 8.88
CA ALA A 466 9.98 -1.70 7.51
C ALA A 466 11.28 -2.01 6.77
N VAL A 467 11.20 -2.93 5.83
CA VAL A 467 12.16 -3.01 4.73
C VAL A 467 11.84 -1.89 3.76
N VAL A 468 12.83 -1.08 3.43
CA VAL A 468 12.69 0.03 2.48
C VAL A 468 13.67 -0.17 1.33
N TYR A 469 13.17 0.04 0.12
CA TYR A 469 13.95 -0.07 -1.10
C TYR A 469 13.49 0.96 -2.14
N GLN A 470 14.43 1.59 -2.82
CA GLN A 470 14.22 2.35 -4.07
C GLN A 470 15.11 1.76 -5.16
N ASN A 471 14.66 1.75 -6.40
CA ASN A 471 15.38 1.07 -7.50
C ASN A 471 16.81 1.59 -7.76
N ASP A 472 17.16 2.79 -7.29
CA ASP A 472 18.49 3.36 -7.34
C ASP A 472 19.39 2.98 -6.16
N TRP A 473 18.88 2.19 -5.21
CA TRP A 473 19.65 1.69 -4.07
C TRP A 473 20.31 0.36 -4.40
N GLU A 474 21.51 0.15 -3.88
CA GLU A 474 22.25 -1.09 -4.08
C GLU A 474 21.57 -2.29 -3.41
N GLU A 475 21.00 -2.07 -2.23
CA GLU A 475 20.29 -3.10 -1.47
C GLU A 475 19.19 -2.51 -0.58
N PRO A 476 18.19 -3.31 -0.20
CA PRO A 476 17.15 -2.89 0.75
C PRO A 476 17.74 -2.70 2.15
N VAL A 477 17.19 -1.71 2.88
CA VAL A 477 17.58 -1.42 4.26
C VAL A 477 16.41 -1.66 5.22
N LEU A 478 16.70 -1.98 6.49
CA LEU A 478 15.71 -1.91 7.55
C LEU A 478 15.64 -0.49 8.09
N CYS A 479 14.43 0.06 8.13
CA CYS A 479 14.17 1.40 8.63
C CYS A 479 13.17 1.37 9.79
N LYS A 480 13.53 1.98 10.91
CA LYS A 480 12.55 2.38 11.93
C LYS A 480 11.88 3.65 11.44
N ILE A 481 10.62 3.54 11.06
CA ILE A 481 9.83 4.66 10.53
C ILE A 481 9.61 5.71 11.63
N GLY A 482 9.67 6.98 11.25
CA GLY A 482 9.37 8.08 12.14
C GLY A 482 7.94 8.01 12.68
N LYS A 483 7.73 8.44 13.91
CA LYS A 483 6.41 8.53 14.50
C LYS A 483 5.74 9.83 14.08
N PHE A 484 4.49 9.73 13.66
CA PHE A 484 3.64 10.90 13.48
C PHE A 484 3.23 11.41 14.87
N GLU A 485 3.65 12.63 15.22
CA GLU A 485 3.46 13.24 16.54
C GLU A 485 2.77 14.61 16.46
N ASP A 486 2.25 14.98 15.27
CA ASP A 486 1.50 16.21 15.14
C ASP A 486 0.15 16.09 15.84
N GLU A 487 -0.41 17.23 16.24
CA GLU A 487 -1.78 17.27 16.76
C GLU A 487 -2.74 16.75 15.69
N GLU A 488 -3.54 15.77 16.06
CA GLU A 488 -4.63 15.29 15.23
C GLU A 488 -5.69 16.39 15.17
N ILE A 489 -5.96 16.88 13.95
CA ILE A 489 -6.98 17.90 13.72
C ILE A 489 -8.23 17.17 13.24
N GLY A 490 -9.14 16.91 14.17
CA GLY A 490 -10.40 16.27 13.85
C GLY A 490 -11.27 17.12 12.92
N PHE A 491 -11.94 16.44 12.01
CA PHE A 491 -12.86 17.08 11.08
C PHE A 491 -14.22 17.33 11.74
N GLU A 492 -14.62 18.59 11.83
CA GLU A 492 -15.95 19.00 12.29
C GLU A 492 -16.82 19.37 11.09
N PHE A 493 -17.91 18.67 10.91
CA PHE A 493 -18.87 18.94 9.86
C PHE A 493 -20.26 19.22 10.44
N HIS A 494 -20.76 20.41 10.14
CA HIS A 494 -22.13 20.79 10.44
C HIS A 494 -22.93 20.76 9.13
N PRO A 495 -23.83 19.78 8.94
CA PRO A 495 -24.71 19.73 7.78
C PRO A 495 -25.46 21.06 7.69
N LYS A 496 -25.35 21.75 6.55
CA LYS A 496 -26.24 22.89 6.31
C LYS A 496 -27.65 22.36 6.30
N GLU A 497 -28.56 22.98 7.07
CA GLU A 497 -29.98 22.81 6.88
C GLU A 497 -30.32 23.43 5.51
N GLU A 498 -30.13 22.66 4.45
CA GLU A 498 -30.71 23.02 3.16
C GLU A 498 -32.21 22.95 3.34
N ASN A 499 -32.88 24.11 3.30
CA ASN A 499 -34.30 24.16 3.05
C ASN A 499 -34.56 23.25 1.86
N GLN A 500 -35.21 22.11 2.13
CA GLN A 500 -35.60 21.15 1.13
C GLN A 500 -36.63 21.80 0.19
N VAL A 501 -36.12 22.55 -0.79
CA VAL A 501 -36.87 22.74 -2.01
C VAL A 501 -36.81 21.39 -2.71
N VAL A 502 -37.79 20.56 -2.45
CA VAL A 502 -38.01 19.32 -3.21
C VAL A 502 -38.41 19.76 -4.63
N VAL A 503 -37.39 20.06 -5.43
CA VAL A 503 -37.59 20.19 -6.86
C VAL A 503 -37.78 18.76 -7.37
N ASN A 504 -39.03 18.47 -7.71
CA ASN A 504 -39.39 17.21 -8.35
C ASN A 504 -38.68 17.16 -9.71
N ASP A 505 -37.52 16.51 -9.79
CA ASP A 505 -36.63 16.47 -10.97
C ASP A 505 -37.36 16.04 -12.26
N SER A 506 -38.42 15.23 -12.12
CA SER A 506 -39.26 14.80 -13.25
C SER A 506 -40.11 15.94 -13.84
N SER A 507 -40.48 16.94 -13.04
CA SER A 507 -41.29 18.07 -13.53
C SER A 507 -40.42 19.11 -14.26
N VAL A 508 -39.19 19.34 -13.82
CA VAL A 508 -38.27 20.31 -14.44
C VAL A 508 -37.78 19.81 -15.78
N LYS A 509 -37.39 18.53 -15.89
CA LYS A 509 -37.03 17.95 -17.20
C LYS A 509 -38.18 18.02 -18.21
N SER A 510 -39.41 17.74 -17.80
CA SER A 510 -40.59 17.83 -18.69
C SER A 510 -40.94 19.27 -19.08
N GLU A 511 -40.70 20.25 -18.21
CA GLU A 511 -40.90 21.68 -18.52
C GLU A 511 -39.79 22.23 -19.41
N VAL A 512 -38.52 21.88 -19.17
CA VAL A 512 -37.41 22.28 -20.02
C VAL A 512 -37.54 21.66 -21.42
N LEU A 513 -37.91 20.38 -21.54
CA LEU A 513 -38.21 19.73 -22.81
C LEU A 513 -39.40 20.39 -23.53
N LYS A 514 -40.46 20.77 -22.81
CA LYS A 514 -41.58 21.51 -23.39
C LYS A 514 -41.22 22.91 -23.85
N LEU A 515 -40.28 23.58 -23.20
CA LEU A 515 -39.77 24.88 -23.58
C LEU A 515 -38.84 24.77 -24.81
N LEU A 516 -38.01 23.72 -24.88
CA LEU A 516 -37.10 23.46 -26.03
C LEU A 516 -37.85 23.00 -27.27
N LEU A 517 -39.01 22.33 -27.13
CA LEU A 517 -39.86 21.91 -28.25
C LEU A 517 -40.85 22.99 -28.73
N LYS A 518 -40.95 24.14 -28.04
CA LYS A 518 -41.77 25.28 -28.43
C LYS A 518 -41.00 26.42 -29.09
N GLY A 519 -39.70 26.34 -29.19
CA GLY A 519 -38.80 27.22 -29.97
C GLY A 519 -38.35 26.54 -31.22
#